data_1cd0f3051efee6dbf856aeadb4df1c80
#
_entry.id   1cd0f3051efee6dbf856aeadb4df1c80
#
_cell.length_a   1.000
_cell.length_b   1.000
_cell.length_c   1.000
_cell.angle_alpha   90.00
_cell.angle_beta   90.00
_cell.angle_gamma   90.00
#
_symmetry.space_group_name_H-M   'P 1'
#
loop_
_entity.id
_entity.type
_entity.pdbx_description
1 polymer ?
#
loop_
_entity_poly.entity_id
_entity_poly.type
_entity_poly.pdbx_seq_one_letter_code
_entity_poly.pdbx_strand_id
1 'polypeptide(L)'
;MALDFDFFKDHMRGFFIKDEKICFSTIRSAPSFKQTSPARYDTSKREAVFKIVSYSKTRRGAALVLNYIAKHSEGLENPVEIIDEYGAVWQADDLHKAIKRMDLDTGNRNRQTVHFIVSFPKGADLPREKTEAFMVEYMQPFAQSDYAYFIGIHTHQSANHAHVLLKMDNGDRRLKFDIPQLEMMRERQVEVGRKYGLIYQATRK
;
A
#
# COMPACT_ATOMS: atom_id res chain seq x y z
N MET A 1 8.31 14.72 -17.81
CA MET A 1 6.97 15.25 -17.45
C MET A 1 6.89 15.15 -15.94
N ALA A 2 7.00 16.27 -15.23
CA ALA A 2 6.92 16.29 -13.77
C ALA A 2 5.49 15.93 -13.36
N LEU A 3 5.34 14.94 -12.47
CA LEU A 3 4.06 14.62 -11.85
C LEU A 3 3.61 15.84 -11.05
N ASP A 4 2.34 16.21 -11.22
CA ASP A 4 1.73 17.30 -10.47
C ASP A 4 1.66 16.92 -8.99
N PHE A 5 2.66 17.37 -8.24
CA PHE A 5 2.87 17.06 -6.84
C PHE A 5 1.77 17.63 -5.94
N ASP A 6 1.12 18.70 -6.41
CA ASP A 6 0.05 19.36 -5.68
C ASP A 6 -1.27 18.58 -5.76
N PHE A 7 -1.54 17.91 -6.88
CA PHE A 7 -2.70 17.02 -7.00
C PHE A 7 -2.68 15.90 -5.96
N PHE A 8 -1.50 15.32 -5.70
CA PHE A 8 -1.38 14.23 -4.73
C PHE A 8 -1.45 14.72 -3.27
N LYS A 9 -0.85 15.88 -2.97
CA LYS A 9 -0.94 16.50 -1.64
C LYS A 9 -2.39 16.79 -1.23
N ASP A 10 -3.19 17.27 -2.17
CA ASP A 10 -4.60 17.59 -1.90
C ASP A 10 -5.45 16.32 -1.71
N HIS A 11 -5.16 15.24 -2.43
CA HIS A 11 -5.84 13.96 -2.27
C HIS A 11 -5.38 13.19 -1.02
N MET A 12 -4.10 13.31 -0.62
CA MET A 12 -3.59 12.71 0.62
C MET A 12 -4.12 13.39 1.90
N ARG A 13 -4.67 14.61 1.82
CA ARG A 13 -5.32 15.26 2.97
C ARG A 13 -6.44 14.40 3.59
N GLY A 14 -7.08 13.55 2.81
CA GLY A 14 -8.08 12.60 3.29
C GLY A 14 -7.52 11.42 4.09
N PHE A 15 -6.20 11.15 4.04
CA PHE A 15 -5.55 10.06 4.77
C PHE A 15 -5.19 10.41 6.21
N PHE A 16 -5.18 11.70 6.57
CA PHE A 16 -4.64 12.16 7.84
C PHE A 16 -5.73 12.54 8.82
N ILE A 17 -5.64 12.01 10.04
CA ILE A 17 -6.42 12.48 11.19
C ILE A 17 -5.45 13.27 12.05
N LYS A 18 -5.68 14.59 12.20
CA LYS A 18 -5.13 15.35 13.31
C LYS A 18 -5.91 14.97 14.56
N ASP A 19 -5.23 14.78 15.68
CA ASP A 19 -5.85 14.54 17.01
C ASP A 19 -6.57 15.80 17.60
N GLU A 20 -6.87 16.79 16.79
CA GLU A 20 -7.69 17.92 17.18
C GLU A 20 -9.11 17.76 16.62
N LYS A 21 -10.10 17.93 17.48
CA LYS A 21 -11.53 18.04 17.16
C LYS A 21 -11.73 19.01 15.99
N ILE A 22 -11.68 18.53 14.77
CA ILE A 22 -12.06 19.33 13.61
C ILE A 22 -13.58 19.29 13.54
N CYS A 23 -14.20 20.42 13.88
CA CYS A 23 -15.58 20.71 13.52
C CYS A 23 -15.73 20.55 12.00
N PHE A 24 -16.60 19.64 11.59
CA PHE A 24 -16.99 19.39 10.19
C PHE A 24 -17.86 20.53 9.65
N SER A 25 -17.41 21.76 9.64
CA SER A 25 -18.23 22.88 9.14
C SER A 25 -17.69 23.59 7.92
N THR A 26 -16.83 22.96 7.11
CA THR A 26 -16.56 23.51 5.76
C THR A 26 -16.00 22.44 4.80
N ILE A 27 -16.78 21.40 4.54
CA ILE A 27 -16.62 20.69 3.28
C ILE A 27 -17.53 21.43 2.30
N ARG A 28 -16.96 22.36 1.52
CA ARG A 28 -17.59 22.81 0.29
C ARG A 28 -17.85 21.56 -0.53
N SER A 29 -19.11 21.39 -0.92
CA SER A 29 -19.64 20.31 -1.73
C SER A 29 -18.62 19.88 -2.79
N ALA A 30 -18.17 18.63 -2.68
CA ALA A 30 -17.49 17.98 -3.78
C ALA A 30 -18.36 18.16 -5.04
N PRO A 31 -17.76 18.45 -6.22
CA PRO A 31 -18.52 18.53 -7.45
C PRO A 31 -19.31 17.24 -7.57
N SER A 32 -20.63 17.37 -7.71
CA SER A 32 -21.53 16.24 -7.93
C SER A 32 -21.06 15.52 -9.19
N PHE A 33 -20.40 14.40 -9.04
CA PHE A 33 -20.20 13.48 -10.15
C PHE A 33 -21.59 13.08 -10.63
N LYS A 34 -21.96 13.55 -11.82
CA LYS A 34 -23.14 13.06 -12.52
C LYS A 34 -22.96 11.54 -12.57
N GLN A 35 -23.86 10.82 -11.93
CA GLN A 35 -23.99 9.37 -12.09
C GLN A 35 -24.23 9.13 -13.59
N THR A 36 -23.15 8.93 -14.33
CA THR A 36 -23.24 8.31 -15.65
C THR A 36 -23.71 6.88 -15.40
N SER A 37 -24.75 6.48 -16.12
CA SER A 37 -25.31 5.12 -16.12
C SER A 37 -24.21 4.09 -16.01
N PRO A 38 -24.39 2.96 -15.25
CA PRO A 38 -23.36 1.97 -15.08
C PRO A 38 -22.88 1.52 -16.46
N ALA A 39 -21.67 1.91 -16.81
CA ALA A 39 -21.04 1.45 -18.03
C ALA A 39 -21.12 -0.09 -17.99
N ARG A 40 -21.59 -0.71 -19.08
CA ARG A 40 -21.67 -2.16 -19.20
C ARG A 40 -20.32 -2.73 -18.73
N TYR A 41 -20.38 -3.57 -17.74
CA TYR A 41 -19.23 -4.24 -17.13
C TYR A 41 -18.46 -4.98 -18.23
N ASP A 42 -17.32 -4.46 -18.61
CA ASP A 42 -16.43 -5.15 -19.54
C ASP A 42 -15.62 -6.16 -18.73
N THR A 43 -16.11 -7.40 -18.71
CA THR A 43 -15.49 -8.53 -17.99
C THR A 43 -14.09 -8.88 -18.52
N SER A 44 -13.67 -8.31 -19.65
CA SER A 44 -12.32 -8.50 -20.21
C SER A 44 -11.26 -7.66 -19.48
N LYS A 45 -11.67 -6.63 -18.76
CA LYS A 45 -10.74 -5.75 -18.04
C LYS A 45 -10.47 -6.28 -16.65
N ARG A 46 -9.18 -6.35 -16.33
CA ARG A 46 -8.66 -6.91 -15.08
C ARG A 46 -8.74 -5.88 -13.96
N GLU A 47 -9.21 -6.28 -12.79
CA GLU A 47 -9.39 -5.38 -11.66
C GLU A 47 -8.08 -5.13 -10.90
N ALA A 48 -7.88 -3.88 -10.46
CA ALA A 48 -6.86 -3.54 -9.49
C ALA A 48 -7.27 -4.09 -8.11
N VAL A 49 -6.45 -4.94 -7.52
CA VAL A 49 -6.73 -5.56 -6.23
C VAL A 49 -5.83 -4.97 -5.16
N PHE A 50 -6.44 -4.16 -4.31
CA PHE A 50 -5.88 -3.68 -3.05
C PHE A 50 -6.70 -4.27 -1.90
N LYS A 51 -6.05 -5.04 -1.01
CA LYS A 51 -6.72 -5.73 0.09
C LYS A 51 -5.99 -5.53 1.40
N ILE A 52 -6.65 -4.95 2.40
CA ILE A 52 -6.16 -4.97 3.78
C ILE A 52 -6.34 -6.38 4.34
N VAL A 53 -5.26 -6.93 4.88
CA VAL A 53 -5.21 -8.28 5.48
C VAL A 53 -5.37 -8.20 6.98
N SER A 54 -4.58 -7.34 7.64
CA SER A 54 -4.58 -7.25 9.10
C SER A 54 -4.04 -5.92 9.59
N TYR A 55 -4.24 -5.68 10.88
CA TYR A 55 -3.63 -4.59 11.62
C TYR A 55 -2.88 -5.15 12.82
N SER A 56 -1.73 -4.59 13.16
CA SER A 56 -1.03 -4.93 14.38
C SER A 56 -1.04 -3.74 15.37
N LYS A 57 -1.27 -4.06 16.65
CA LYS A 57 -1.25 -3.10 17.75
C LYS A 57 0.07 -3.13 18.53
N THR A 58 0.92 -4.12 18.26
CA THR A 58 2.13 -4.37 19.02
C THR A 58 3.30 -4.61 18.10
N ARG A 59 4.50 -4.33 18.59
CA ARG A 59 5.76 -4.67 17.89
C ARG A 59 5.83 -6.17 17.58
N ARG A 60 5.42 -7.04 18.51
CA ARG A 60 5.40 -8.50 18.28
C ARG A 60 4.46 -8.88 17.14
N GLY A 61 3.25 -8.27 17.08
CA GLY A 61 2.31 -8.51 15.98
C GLY A 61 2.88 -8.08 14.63
N ALA A 62 3.50 -6.90 14.56
CA ALA A 62 4.16 -6.43 13.35
C ALA A 62 5.33 -7.35 12.93
N ALA A 63 6.13 -7.83 13.89
CA ALA A 63 7.21 -8.77 13.63
C ALA A 63 6.71 -10.11 13.06
N LEU A 64 5.59 -10.63 13.59
CA LEU A 64 4.97 -11.85 13.05
C LEU A 64 4.50 -11.66 11.61
N VAL A 65 3.91 -10.51 11.29
CA VAL A 65 3.51 -10.17 9.91
C VAL A 65 4.72 -10.06 9.01
N LEU A 66 5.79 -9.35 9.41
CA LEU A 66 6.99 -9.21 8.60
C LEU A 66 7.68 -10.55 8.35
N ASN A 67 7.78 -11.41 9.38
CA ASN A 67 8.25 -12.77 9.24
C ASN A 67 7.38 -13.61 8.27
N TYR A 68 6.06 -13.44 8.33
CA TYR A 68 5.15 -14.08 7.38
C TYR A 68 5.44 -13.63 5.95
N ILE A 69 5.59 -12.33 5.72
CA ILE A 69 5.90 -11.76 4.40
C ILE A 69 7.22 -12.34 3.85
N ALA A 70 8.26 -12.44 4.70
CA ALA A 70 9.57 -12.94 4.30
C ALA A 70 9.60 -14.45 4.05
N LYS A 71 8.82 -15.23 4.79
CA LYS A 71 8.87 -16.72 4.75
C LYS A 71 7.91 -17.33 3.72
N HIS A 72 6.89 -16.60 3.28
CA HIS A 72 5.80 -17.17 2.46
C HIS A 72 6.14 -17.22 0.98
N SER A 73 7.37 -17.55 0.67
CA SER A 73 7.81 -17.94 -0.66
C SER A 73 7.84 -19.46 -0.76
N GLU A 74 6.67 -20.12 -0.63
CA GLU A 74 6.60 -21.55 -0.86
C GLU A 74 7.19 -21.89 -2.23
N GLY A 75 8.21 -22.74 -2.23
CA GLY A 75 8.88 -23.22 -3.45
C GLY A 75 10.12 -22.45 -3.88
N LEU A 76 10.52 -21.39 -3.19
CA LEU A 76 11.83 -20.77 -3.42
C LEU A 76 12.84 -21.30 -2.42
N GLU A 77 14.03 -21.68 -2.90
CA GLU A 77 15.16 -22.06 -2.06
C GLU A 77 15.65 -20.92 -1.17
N ASN A 78 15.34 -19.66 -1.55
CA ASN A 78 15.75 -18.47 -0.83
C ASN A 78 14.54 -17.71 -0.28
N PRO A 79 14.63 -17.16 0.94
CA PRO A 79 13.60 -16.30 1.51
C PRO A 79 13.41 -15.03 0.65
N VAL A 80 12.18 -14.48 0.67
CA VAL A 80 11.88 -13.22 -0.03
C VAL A 80 12.69 -12.10 0.61
N GLU A 81 13.36 -11.33 -0.22
CA GLU A 81 13.98 -10.06 0.18
C GLU A 81 12.90 -9.03 0.50
N ILE A 82 13.08 -8.32 1.59
CA ILE A 82 12.18 -7.26 2.03
C ILE A 82 12.82 -5.92 1.70
N ILE A 83 12.07 -5.06 1.02
CA ILE A 83 12.52 -3.72 0.61
C ILE A 83 11.85 -2.68 1.50
N ASP A 84 12.61 -1.71 2.00
CA ASP A 84 12.07 -0.62 2.81
C ASP A 84 11.80 0.66 2.00
N GLU A 85 11.35 1.72 2.68
CA GLU A 85 11.01 3.02 2.09
C GLU A 85 12.21 3.76 1.47
N TYR A 86 13.42 3.34 1.78
CA TYR A 86 14.66 3.88 1.20
C TYR A 86 15.23 3.00 0.09
N GLY A 87 14.57 1.86 -0.22
CA GLY A 87 15.06 0.88 -1.19
C GLY A 87 16.14 -0.05 -0.63
N ALA A 88 16.38 -0.03 0.69
CA ALA A 88 17.32 -0.94 1.31
C ALA A 88 16.71 -2.35 1.42
N VAL A 89 17.52 -3.36 1.09
CA VAL A 89 17.12 -4.77 1.13
C VAL A 89 17.43 -5.37 2.48
N TRP A 90 16.45 -6.04 3.08
CA TRP A 90 16.54 -6.73 4.37
C TRP A 90 16.43 -8.22 4.17
N GLN A 91 17.37 -8.95 4.75
CA GLN A 91 17.35 -10.41 4.75
C GLN A 91 16.55 -10.95 5.94
N ALA A 92 16.14 -12.21 5.86
CA ALA A 92 15.32 -12.85 6.90
C ALA A 92 15.94 -12.75 8.31
N ASP A 93 17.27 -12.83 8.42
CA ASP A 93 17.99 -12.76 9.69
C ASP A 93 18.00 -11.36 10.32
N ASP A 94 17.78 -10.32 9.52
CA ASP A 94 17.81 -8.93 9.96
C ASP A 94 16.41 -8.34 10.26
N LEU A 95 15.35 -9.12 10.09
CA LEU A 95 13.96 -8.62 10.26
C LEU A 95 13.68 -8.07 11.67
N HIS A 96 14.38 -8.55 12.69
CA HIS A 96 14.28 -8.00 14.05
C HIS A 96 14.80 -6.57 14.14
N LYS A 97 15.86 -6.22 13.36
CA LYS A 97 16.39 -4.86 13.24
C LYS A 97 15.42 -3.98 12.45
N ALA A 98 14.84 -4.53 11.36
CA ALA A 98 13.83 -3.86 10.56
C ALA A 98 12.62 -3.41 11.41
N ILE A 99 12.07 -4.31 12.21
CA ILE A 99 10.95 -3.98 13.12
C ILE A 99 11.36 -2.98 14.20
N LYS A 100 12.60 -3.06 14.71
CA LYS A 100 13.10 -2.08 15.69
C LYS A 100 13.17 -0.68 15.07
N ARG A 101 13.56 -0.58 13.79
CA ARG A 101 13.62 0.69 13.05
C ARG A 101 12.25 1.34 12.86
N MET A 102 11.17 0.56 12.76
CA MET A 102 9.82 1.13 12.68
C MET A 102 9.44 1.95 13.92
N ASP A 103 10.18 1.83 15.01
CA ASP A 103 9.92 2.56 16.26
C ASP A 103 8.44 2.52 16.68
N LEU A 104 7.93 1.32 16.88
CA LEU A 104 6.55 1.09 17.28
C LEU A 104 6.41 1.29 18.79
N ASP A 105 5.43 2.10 19.16
CA ASP A 105 5.12 2.38 20.56
C ASP A 105 4.64 1.12 21.30
N THR A 106 5.31 0.78 22.40
CA THR A 106 4.99 -0.42 23.19
C THR A 106 3.80 -0.26 24.11
N GLY A 107 3.43 0.98 24.44
CA GLY A 107 2.32 1.32 25.35
C GLY A 107 1.00 1.64 24.65
N ASN A 108 1.01 1.81 23.35
CA ASN A 108 -0.16 2.26 22.60
C ASN A 108 -1.12 1.10 22.30
N ARG A 109 -2.42 1.30 22.57
CA ARG A 109 -3.47 0.33 22.24
C ARG A 109 -4.03 0.47 20.82
N ASN A 110 -3.61 1.50 20.09
CA ASN A 110 -4.05 1.75 18.72
C ASN A 110 -3.40 0.79 17.71
N ARG A 111 -3.98 0.70 16.53
CA ARG A 111 -3.39 -0.03 15.39
C ARG A 111 -2.12 0.69 14.96
N GLN A 112 -0.95 0.10 15.11
CA GLN A 112 0.33 0.73 14.79
C GLN A 112 0.80 0.44 13.37
N THR A 113 0.46 -0.73 12.84
CA THR A 113 0.77 -1.10 11.47
C THR A 113 -0.45 -1.66 10.77
N VAL A 114 -0.47 -1.49 9.45
CA VAL A 114 -1.41 -2.14 8.53
C VAL A 114 -0.63 -3.05 7.60
N HIS A 115 -1.16 -4.25 7.40
CA HIS A 115 -0.70 -5.20 6.39
C HIS A 115 -1.72 -5.25 5.26
N PHE A 116 -1.27 -4.98 4.05
CA PHE A 116 -2.11 -5.07 2.86
C PHE A 116 -1.40 -5.77 1.71
N ILE A 117 -2.17 -6.18 0.73
CA ILE A 117 -1.71 -6.84 -0.49
C ILE A 117 -2.10 -5.97 -1.70
N VAL A 118 -1.14 -5.84 -2.61
CA VAL A 118 -1.33 -5.29 -3.96
C VAL A 118 -1.11 -6.43 -4.94
N SER A 119 -2.18 -6.86 -5.63
CA SER A 119 -2.10 -7.97 -6.58
C SER A 119 -2.06 -7.47 -8.01
N PHE A 120 -1.25 -8.16 -8.83
CA PHE A 120 -1.15 -7.92 -10.26
C PHE A 120 -2.12 -8.82 -11.04
N PRO A 121 -2.56 -8.45 -12.25
CA PRO A 121 -3.46 -9.27 -13.04
C PRO A 121 -2.83 -10.63 -13.36
N LYS A 122 -3.66 -11.67 -13.41
CA LYS A 122 -3.22 -12.97 -13.93
C LYS A 122 -2.66 -12.81 -15.35
N GLY A 123 -1.48 -13.39 -15.60
CA GLY A 123 -0.79 -13.30 -16.88
C GLY A 123 -0.18 -11.92 -17.16
N ALA A 124 -0.08 -11.06 -16.18
CA ALA A 124 0.87 -9.96 -16.22
C ALA A 124 2.22 -10.54 -15.78
N ASP A 125 2.96 -11.08 -16.73
CA ASP A 125 4.34 -11.56 -16.51
C ASP A 125 5.27 -10.37 -16.34
N LEU A 126 5.08 -9.63 -15.24
CA LEU A 126 6.05 -8.62 -14.86
C LEU A 126 7.26 -9.32 -14.24
N PRO A 127 8.46 -9.13 -14.79
CA PRO A 127 9.68 -9.52 -14.13
C PRO A 127 9.74 -8.92 -12.72
N ARG A 128 10.47 -9.59 -11.82
CA ARG A 128 10.61 -9.15 -10.42
C ARG A 128 11.05 -7.70 -10.32
N GLU A 129 12.05 -7.30 -11.11
CA GLU A 129 12.61 -5.94 -11.11
C GLU A 129 11.56 -4.88 -11.50
N LYS A 130 10.68 -5.20 -12.45
CA LYS A 130 9.57 -4.31 -12.84
C LYS A 130 8.49 -4.25 -11.76
N THR A 131 8.24 -5.36 -11.08
CA THR A 131 7.31 -5.42 -9.94
C THR A 131 7.84 -4.58 -8.77
N GLU A 132 9.14 -4.64 -8.51
CA GLU A 132 9.82 -3.81 -7.50
C GLU A 132 9.72 -2.32 -7.85
N ALA A 133 10.09 -1.95 -9.08
CA ALA A 133 10.01 -0.57 -9.55
C ALA A 133 8.57 -0.02 -9.48
N PHE A 134 7.58 -0.84 -9.87
CA PHE A 134 6.18 -0.50 -9.71
C PHE A 134 5.82 -0.24 -8.23
N MET A 135 6.23 -1.13 -7.33
CA MET A 135 5.89 -1.02 -5.91
C MET A 135 6.56 0.17 -5.24
N VAL A 136 7.82 0.48 -5.60
CA VAL A 136 8.52 1.68 -5.13
C VAL A 136 7.76 2.94 -5.57
N GLU A 137 7.36 3.03 -6.84
CA GLU A 137 6.58 4.16 -7.34
C GLU A 137 5.19 4.23 -6.71
N TYR A 138 4.52 3.08 -6.54
CA TYR A 138 3.22 2.99 -5.91
C TYR A 138 3.24 3.48 -4.45
N MET A 139 4.31 3.15 -3.71
CA MET A 139 4.48 3.51 -2.30
C MET A 139 5.15 4.88 -2.09
N GLN A 140 5.66 5.50 -3.15
CA GLN A 140 6.39 6.78 -3.08
C GLN A 140 5.73 7.86 -2.22
N PRO A 141 4.40 8.08 -2.24
CA PRO A 141 3.78 9.11 -1.41
C PRO A 141 3.90 8.86 0.10
N PHE A 142 3.94 7.59 0.49
CA PHE A 142 4.15 7.24 1.89
C PHE A 142 5.60 7.51 2.31
N ALA A 143 6.58 7.15 1.45
CA ALA A 143 7.99 7.47 1.68
C ALA A 143 8.23 8.98 1.79
N GLN A 144 7.65 9.76 0.88
CA GLN A 144 7.76 11.23 0.88
C GLN A 144 7.06 11.92 2.06
N SER A 145 6.20 11.20 2.75
CA SER A 145 5.51 11.65 3.97
C SER A 145 6.09 10.98 5.23
N ASP A 146 7.29 10.44 5.16
CA ASP A 146 8.04 9.82 6.26
C ASP A 146 7.34 8.64 6.95
N TYR A 147 6.50 7.90 6.20
CA TYR A 147 5.92 6.66 6.70
C TYR A 147 6.86 5.49 6.43
N ALA A 148 7.31 4.84 7.49
CA ALA A 148 8.09 3.61 7.38
C ALA A 148 7.25 2.45 6.87
N TYR A 149 7.78 1.69 5.90
CA TYR A 149 7.14 0.48 5.40
C TYR A 149 8.14 -0.57 4.97
N PHE A 150 7.65 -1.79 4.78
CA PHE A 150 8.38 -2.92 4.22
C PHE A 150 7.54 -3.59 3.15
N ILE A 151 8.18 -3.94 2.03
CA ILE A 151 7.57 -4.61 0.88
C ILE A 151 8.22 -5.97 0.68
N GLY A 152 7.41 -7.02 0.58
CA GLY A 152 7.86 -8.33 0.10
C GLY A 152 7.10 -8.71 -1.18
N ILE A 153 7.82 -9.12 -2.22
CA ILE A 153 7.25 -9.45 -3.53
C ILE A 153 7.25 -10.97 -3.70
N HIS A 154 6.08 -11.49 -4.03
CA HIS A 154 5.84 -12.90 -4.25
C HIS A 154 5.49 -13.15 -5.72
N THR A 155 6.31 -13.94 -6.42
CA THR A 155 6.17 -14.23 -7.86
C THR A 155 5.83 -15.68 -8.16
N HIS A 156 5.72 -16.53 -7.14
CA HIS A 156 5.54 -17.99 -7.28
C HIS A 156 4.09 -18.45 -7.47
N GLN A 157 3.12 -17.56 -7.37
CA GLN A 157 1.71 -17.88 -7.55
C GLN A 157 1.22 -17.51 -8.95
N SER A 158 0.02 -17.95 -9.31
CA SER A 158 -0.61 -17.67 -10.60
C SER A 158 -0.79 -16.18 -10.93
N ALA A 159 -0.58 -15.30 -9.96
CA ALA A 159 -0.53 -13.86 -10.09
C ALA A 159 0.52 -13.29 -9.12
N ASN A 160 1.43 -12.49 -9.62
CA ASN A 160 2.36 -11.75 -8.79
C ASN A 160 1.60 -10.85 -7.81
N HIS A 161 2.09 -10.74 -6.60
CA HIS A 161 1.53 -9.84 -5.60
C HIS A 161 2.62 -9.35 -4.65
N ALA A 162 2.39 -8.17 -4.11
CA ALA A 162 3.26 -7.60 -3.11
C ALA A 162 2.51 -7.50 -1.78
N HIS A 163 3.17 -7.92 -0.71
CA HIS A 163 2.76 -7.65 0.66
C HIS A 163 3.43 -6.38 1.15
N VAL A 164 2.69 -5.53 1.82
CA VAL A 164 3.22 -4.31 2.44
C VAL A 164 2.85 -4.28 3.92
N LEU A 165 3.85 -4.11 4.77
CA LEU A 165 3.67 -3.74 6.17
C LEU A 165 3.98 -2.26 6.30
N LEU A 166 2.98 -1.43 6.58
CA LEU A 166 3.08 0.02 6.66
C LEU A 166 2.83 0.49 8.10
N LYS A 167 3.72 1.33 8.64
CA LYS A 167 3.49 2.05 9.90
C LYS A 167 2.35 3.06 9.69
N MET A 168 1.40 3.10 10.61
CA MET A 168 0.22 3.97 10.48
C MET A 168 0.41 5.37 11.03
N ASP A 169 1.57 5.66 11.59
CA ASP A 169 1.90 6.94 12.21
C ASP A 169 3.31 7.35 11.84
N ASN A 170 3.52 8.61 11.46
CA ASN A 170 4.84 9.16 11.13
C ASN A 170 5.36 10.16 12.19
N GLY A 171 4.68 10.24 13.34
CA GLY A 171 4.95 11.21 14.40
C GLY A 171 4.02 12.43 14.35
N ASP A 172 3.72 12.94 13.15
CA ASP A 172 2.87 14.12 12.96
C ASP A 172 1.42 13.75 12.63
N ARG A 173 1.23 12.67 11.90
CA ARG A 173 -0.05 12.29 11.31
C ARG A 173 -0.26 10.78 11.34
N ARG A 174 -1.53 10.42 11.55
CA ARG A 174 -1.96 9.02 11.55
C ARG A 174 -2.77 8.69 10.31
N LEU A 175 -2.46 7.55 9.69
CA LEU A 175 -3.21 7.03 8.55
C LEU A 175 -4.54 6.44 8.99
N LYS A 176 -5.53 6.59 8.13
CA LYS A 176 -6.83 5.94 8.20
C LYS A 176 -7.11 5.26 6.87
N PHE A 177 -7.62 4.04 6.92
CA PHE A 177 -8.04 3.29 5.74
C PHE A 177 -9.54 3.00 5.86
N ASP A 178 -10.36 3.86 5.30
CA ASP A 178 -11.78 3.65 5.07
C ASP A 178 -12.07 3.58 3.56
N ILE A 179 -13.32 3.53 3.16
CA ILE A 179 -13.70 3.27 1.78
C ILE A 179 -13.07 4.24 0.78
N PRO A 180 -13.07 5.58 0.99
CA PRO A 180 -12.43 6.51 0.06
C PRO A 180 -10.93 6.25 -0.13
N GLN A 181 -10.20 5.93 0.96
CA GLN A 181 -8.77 5.64 0.87
C GLN A 181 -8.50 4.33 0.14
N LEU A 182 -9.35 3.32 0.30
CA LEU A 182 -9.24 2.07 -0.46
C LEU A 182 -9.48 2.28 -1.95
N GLU A 183 -10.43 3.14 -2.32
CA GLU A 183 -10.69 3.54 -3.70
C GLU A 183 -9.48 4.25 -4.30
N MET A 184 -8.95 5.25 -3.60
CA MET A 184 -7.75 6.00 -4.03
C MET A 184 -6.53 5.09 -4.21
N MET A 185 -6.33 4.09 -3.34
CA MET A 185 -5.25 3.12 -3.50
C MET A 185 -5.42 2.27 -4.78
N ARG A 186 -6.64 1.89 -5.15
CA ARG A 186 -6.91 1.19 -6.40
C ARG A 186 -6.72 2.08 -7.63
N GLU A 187 -7.18 3.33 -7.57
CA GLU A 187 -6.99 4.32 -8.65
C GLU A 187 -5.50 4.55 -8.89
N ARG A 188 -4.71 4.72 -7.82
CA ARG A 188 -3.27 4.83 -7.92
C ARG A 188 -2.62 3.58 -8.51
N GLN A 189 -3.10 2.39 -8.16
CA GLN A 189 -2.62 1.14 -8.77
C GLN A 189 -2.86 1.14 -10.28
N VAL A 190 -4.00 1.64 -10.74
CA VAL A 190 -4.31 1.81 -12.17
C VAL A 190 -3.40 2.83 -12.83
N GLU A 191 -3.20 3.99 -12.19
CA GLU A 191 -2.35 5.07 -12.71
C GLU A 191 -0.90 4.60 -12.90
N VAL A 192 -0.30 4.08 -11.83
CA VAL A 192 1.07 3.56 -11.88
C VAL A 192 1.17 2.39 -12.86
N GLY A 193 0.18 1.49 -12.84
CA GLY A 193 0.16 0.31 -13.73
C GLY A 193 0.26 0.65 -15.20
N ARG A 194 -0.36 1.75 -15.64
CA ARG A 194 -0.29 2.20 -17.05
C ARG A 194 1.15 2.44 -17.51
N LYS A 195 2.01 2.96 -16.63
CA LYS A 195 3.44 3.21 -16.94
C LYS A 195 4.22 1.92 -17.16
N TYR A 196 3.75 0.82 -16.55
CA TYR A 196 4.35 -0.52 -16.67
C TYR A 196 3.62 -1.40 -17.71
N GLY A 197 2.73 -0.82 -18.52
CA GLY A 197 1.97 -1.55 -19.53
C GLY A 197 0.85 -2.42 -18.96
N LEU A 198 0.46 -2.21 -17.71
CA LEU A 198 -0.64 -2.93 -17.07
C LEU A 198 -1.96 -2.22 -17.32
N ILE A 199 -2.94 -2.97 -17.80
CA ILE A 199 -4.30 -2.48 -18.02
C ILE A 199 -5.19 -2.99 -16.89
N TYR A 200 -5.56 -2.06 -15.98
CA TYR A 200 -6.46 -2.32 -14.86
C TYR A 200 -7.71 -1.45 -14.93
N GLN A 201 -8.69 -1.84 -14.14
CA GLN A 201 -9.81 -0.99 -13.72
C GLN A 201 -9.83 -0.90 -12.19
N ALA A 202 -10.06 0.30 -11.67
CA ALA A 202 -10.40 0.50 -10.27
C ALA A 202 -11.91 0.30 -10.11
N THR A 203 -12.36 -0.95 -10.04
CA THR A 203 -13.77 -1.24 -9.84
C THR A 203 -14.06 -1.48 -8.36
N ARG A 204 -15.24 -1.03 -7.95
CA ARG A 204 -15.76 -1.28 -6.61
C ARG A 204 -16.47 -2.65 -6.63
N LYS A 205 -16.03 -3.59 -5.78
CA LYS A 205 -16.85 -4.75 -5.43
C LYS A 205 -17.60 -4.49 -4.16
#